data_c5a1918a4b49ab1abf0614ac46200295
#
_entry.id   c5a1918a4b49ab1abf0614ac46200295
#
_cell.length_a   1.000
_cell.length_b   1.000
_cell.length_c   1.000
_cell.angle_alpha   90.00
_cell.angle_beta   90.00
_cell.angle_gamma   90.00
#
_symmetry.space_group_name_H-M   'P 1'
#
loop_
_entity.id
_entity.type
_entity.pdbx_description
1 polymer ?
#
loop_
_entity_poly.entity_id
_entity_poly.type
_entity_poly.pdbx_seq_one_letter_code
_entity_poly.pdbx_strand_id
1 'polypeptide(L)'
;MGKKPQNIKEQKHISLGVLAHVDAGKTTLSEGLLFKCGRIRRIGRVDHKDAYLDTYELERERGITIFSKQAVFSMGDMEVTLLDTPGHVDFSAEMERTLQVLDYAILVINGADGVQGHTQTLWRLLNQYKIPTFLFVNKMDQEGTDKEALLKELKKKLSGNCVDFSGELECSGAEDASGAEKAHMSEEKNDSDEINGTDDFLENIAMCDEELLEIFLETGTIQKKDAVKLILERKLFPCFFGSALKMDGVDAFIHGMKSYMETPVYPNKFGAKVFKIARDDQGNRLTYMKITGGSLKVKETLTNAGSKRIPEEECWEEKIDQIRIYSGAKFDMIKEAEAGTVCAVTGLTRTYPGEGLGAEAESSMPVLEPVLNYQIILPEGCDAHKMLKSLKELEEEEPQLHIMWDKQLGEIHAMLMGEVQIEILKHLIWDRFHVAVEFGTGNIVYKETIAAPVEGVGHFEPLRHYAEVHLLLEPGERGSGLQFFTAASEDQLDRNWQRLILTHLEEKEHLGVLTGSPITDMQITLLTGRAHQKHTEGGDFRQATYRAVRQGLKKAQTVLLEPYYSFRLGGE
;
A
#
# COMPACT_ATOMS: atom_id res chain seq x y z
N MET A 1 44.26 1.53 -27.61
CA MET A 1 44.13 1.05 -26.22
C MET A 1 42.63 0.97 -25.94
N GLY A 2 42.05 -0.22 -26.08
CA GLY A 2 40.64 -0.46 -25.86
C GLY A 2 40.35 -0.47 -24.35
N LYS A 3 39.40 0.36 -23.90
CA LYS A 3 38.82 0.21 -22.58
C LYS A 3 38.07 -1.13 -22.53
N LYS A 4 38.49 -2.01 -21.62
CA LYS A 4 37.73 -3.22 -21.27
C LYS A 4 36.33 -2.80 -20.86
N PRO A 5 35.27 -3.52 -21.25
CA PRO A 5 33.93 -3.27 -20.72
C PRO A 5 34.01 -3.48 -19.20
N GLN A 6 33.61 -2.45 -18.43
CA GLN A 6 33.31 -2.61 -17.01
C GLN A 6 32.19 -3.64 -16.94
N ASN A 7 32.40 -4.74 -16.24
CA ASN A 7 31.31 -5.63 -15.81
C ASN A 7 30.36 -4.77 -15.00
N ILE A 8 29.23 -4.42 -15.58
CA ILE A 8 28.08 -3.88 -14.87
C ILE A 8 27.60 -5.07 -14.04
N LYS A 9 27.94 -5.11 -12.75
CA LYS A 9 27.27 -6.00 -11.80
C LYS A 9 25.82 -5.58 -11.84
N GLU A 10 24.90 -6.52 -12.13
CA GLU A 10 23.47 -6.30 -11.95
C GLU A 10 23.27 -5.82 -10.51
N GLN A 11 22.76 -4.62 -10.37
CA GLN A 11 22.54 -3.99 -9.08
C GLN A 11 21.28 -4.61 -8.49
N LYS A 12 21.38 -5.22 -7.31
CA LYS A 12 20.29 -5.90 -6.64
C LYS A 12 19.43 -4.86 -5.90
N HIS A 13 18.23 -4.59 -6.36
CA HIS A 13 17.32 -3.64 -5.73
C HIS A 13 16.34 -4.33 -4.79
N ILE A 14 16.12 -3.76 -3.60
CA ILE A 14 15.17 -4.23 -2.60
C ILE A 14 14.35 -3.03 -2.08
N SER A 15 13.04 -3.18 -2.03
CA SER A 15 12.14 -2.23 -1.35
C SER A 15 11.82 -2.72 0.06
N LEU A 16 12.19 -1.91 1.06
CA LEU A 16 12.09 -2.23 2.48
C LEU A 16 11.18 -1.23 3.19
N GLY A 17 10.06 -1.69 3.74
CA GLY A 17 9.13 -0.83 4.48
C GLY A 17 9.43 -0.82 5.98
N VAL A 18 9.29 0.34 6.63
CA VAL A 18 9.35 0.44 8.09
C VAL A 18 7.97 0.78 8.63
N LEU A 19 7.43 -0.12 9.43
CA LEU A 19 6.10 -0.01 10.03
C LEU A 19 6.21 -0.02 11.56
N ALA A 20 5.39 0.77 12.22
CA ALA A 20 5.36 0.85 13.66
C ALA A 20 4.04 1.42 14.18
N HIS A 21 3.69 1.10 15.40
CA HIS A 21 2.76 1.92 16.15
C HIS A 21 3.38 3.30 16.46
N VAL A 22 2.52 4.29 16.67
CA VAL A 22 2.96 5.65 17.08
C VAL A 22 3.92 5.54 18.28
N ASP A 23 4.96 6.35 18.29
CA ASP A 23 5.99 6.40 19.33
C ASP A 23 6.85 5.14 19.53
N ALA A 24 6.73 4.11 18.71
CA ALA A 24 7.62 2.95 18.80
C ALA A 24 9.08 3.25 18.38
N GLY A 25 9.35 4.43 17.82
CA GLY A 25 10.68 4.87 17.41
C GLY A 25 11.05 4.51 15.96
N LYS A 26 10.05 4.44 15.09
CA LYS A 26 10.19 4.17 13.65
C LYS A 26 11.21 5.09 12.98
N THR A 27 11.01 6.41 13.06
CA THR A 27 11.90 7.42 12.45
C THR A 27 13.31 7.34 13.04
N THR A 28 13.45 7.10 14.36
CA THR A 28 14.76 6.94 15.01
C THR A 28 15.52 5.74 14.46
N LEU A 29 14.83 4.60 14.25
CA LEU A 29 15.46 3.42 13.65
C LEU A 29 15.84 3.68 12.18
N SER A 30 14.95 4.30 11.39
CA SER A 30 15.22 4.68 10.00
C SER A 30 16.45 5.57 9.88
N GLU A 31 16.57 6.60 10.74
CA GLU A 31 17.77 7.46 10.82
C GLU A 31 19.02 6.66 11.20
N GLY A 32 18.91 5.74 12.16
CA GLY A 32 20.00 4.86 12.56
C GLY A 32 20.50 3.98 11.41
N LEU A 33 19.60 3.37 10.64
CA LEU A 33 19.92 2.58 9.44
C LEU A 33 20.63 3.44 8.39
N LEU A 34 20.10 4.62 8.07
CA LEU A 34 20.69 5.54 7.10
C LEU A 34 22.08 6.01 7.51
N PHE A 35 22.29 6.24 8.81
CA PHE A 35 23.59 6.65 9.35
C PHE A 35 24.62 5.51 9.26
N LYS A 36 24.27 4.32 9.71
CA LYS A 36 25.18 3.14 9.70
C LYS A 36 25.53 2.70 8.27
N CYS A 37 24.58 2.82 7.35
CA CYS A 37 24.84 2.54 5.93
C CYS A 37 25.50 3.72 5.19
N GLY A 38 25.91 4.79 5.89
CA GLY A 38 26.69 5.89 5.36
C GLY A 38 25.91 6.86 4.44
N ARG A 39 24.57 6.79 4.39
CA ARG A 39 23.76 7.69 3.58
C ARG A 39 23.72 9.10 4.18
N ILE A 40 23.62 9.20 5.50
CA ILE A 40 23.66 10.46 6.24
C ILE A 40 24.91 10.51 7.12
N ARG A 41 25.45 11.70 7.31
CA ARG A 41 26.68 11.91 8.12
C ARG A 41 26.38 12.17 9.60
N ARG A 42 25.15 12.49 9.93
CA ARG A 42 24.68 12.84 11.27
C ARG A 42 23.26 12.31 11.43
N ILE A 43 22.98 11.71 12.56
CA ILE A 43 21.64 11.22 12.90
C ILE A 43 20.76 12.42 13.22
N GLY A 44 19.65 12.57 12.49
CA GLY A 44 18.59 13.51 12.82
C GLY A 44 17.77 13.00 14.02
N ARG A 45 17.14 13.90 14.74
CA ARG A 45 16.26 13.60 15.88
C ARG A 45 14.88 14.20 15.66
N VAL A 46 13.86 13.42 15.92
CA VAL A 46 12.46 13.88 15.87
C VAL A 46 12.26 15.04 16.86
N ASP A 47 12.80 14.93 18.08
CA ASP A 47 12.72 15.97 19.11
C ASP A 47 13.38 17.31 18.69
N HIS A 48 14.39 17.24 17.83
CA HIS A 48 15.10 18.43 17.31
C HIS A 48 14.55 18.90 15.97
N LYS A 49 13.53 18.20 15.42
CA LYS A 49 12.89 18.51 14.13
C LYS A 49 13.87 18.51 12.93
N ASP A 50 14.95 17.73 13.03
CA ASP A 50 16.02 17.66 12.01
C ASP A 50 16.18 16.27 11.39
N ALA A 51 15.19 15.37 11.54
CA ALA A 51 15.17 14.05 10.91
C ALA A 51 15.19 14.17 9.38
N TYR A 52 15.99 13.34 8.72
CA TYR A 52 16.22 13.36 7.27
C TYR A 52 14.96 13.08 6.46
N LEU A 53 14.10 12.17 6.97
CA LEU A 53 12.87 11.77 6.30
C LEU A 53 11.70 12.70 6.60
N ASP A 54 11.67 13.41 7.74
CA ASP A 54 10.59 14.33 8.09
C ASP A 54 10.74 15.65 7.32
N THR A 55 10.28 15.68 6.08
CA THR A 55 10.44 16.82 5.17
C THR A 55 9.28 17.83 5.25
N TYR A 56 8.11 17.40 5.72
CA TYR A 56 6.92 18.24 5.84
C TYR A 56 6.86 18.91 7.22
N GLU A 57 6.45 20.19 7.27
CA GLU A 57 6.51 20.99 8.50
C GLU A 57 5.62 20.43 9.61
N LEU A 58 4.39 19.99 9.27
CA LEU A 58 3.47 19.35 10.22
C LEU A 58 3.98 18.02 10.79
N GLU A 59 4.72 17.24 10.00
CA GLU A 59 5.37 16.02 10.50
C GLU A 59 6.39 16.35 11.60
N ARG A 60 7.19 17.41 11.36
CA ARG A 60 8.18 17.92 12.34
C ARG A 60 7.53 18.52 13.58
N GLU A 61 6.39 19.18 13.43
CA GLU A 61 5.68 19.77 14.56
C GLU A 61 5.03 18.75 15.46
N ARG A 62 4.43 17.72 14.85
CA ARG A 62 3.68 16.67 15.56
C ARG A 62 4.51 15.45 15.93
N GLY A 63 5.69 15.29 15.33
CA GLY A 63 6.53 14.10 15.51
C GLY A 63 5.94 12.82 14.93
N ILE A 64 5.03 12.93 13.94
CA ILE A 64 4.39 11.77 13.27
C ILE A 64 4.69 11.80 11.77
N THR A 65 4.87 10.64 11.16
CA THR A 65 4.94 10.50 9.70
C THR A 65 3.54 10.53 9.12
N ILE A 66 3.28 11.45 8.20
CA ILE A 66 1.99 11.63 7.52
C ILE A 66 2.03 11.01 6.13
N PHE A 67 3.08 11.29 5.38
CA PHE A 67 3.28 10.82 4.02
C PHE A 67 4.40 9.79 3.95
N SER A 68 4.22 8.77 3.11
CA SER A 68 5.28 7.81 2.83
C SER A 68 6.47 8.51 2.17
N LYS A 69 7.65 8.36 2.76
CA LYS A 69 8.92 8.90 2.28
C LYS A 69 9.84 7.78 1.87
N GLN A 70 10.77 8.11 0.98
CA GLN A 70 11.77 7.14 0.57
C GLN A 70 13.19 7.66 0.79
N ALA A 71 14.09 6.74 1.10
CA ALA A 71 15.53 6.97 1.12
C ALA A 71 16.24 5.77 0.49
N VAL A 72 17.27 6.04 -0.30
CA VAL A 72 18.07 5.01 -0.96
C VAL A 72 19.43 4.93 -0.32
N PHE A 73 19.86 3.71 0.03
CA PHE A 73 21.19 3.44 0.57
C PHE A 73 21.70 2.06 0.12
N SER A 74 23.02 1.85 0.22
CA SER A 74 23.63 0.58 -0.12
C SER A 74 23.85 -0.27 1.13
N MET A 75 23.49 -1.54 1.07
CA MET A 75 23.74 -2.52 2.12
C MET A 75 24.48 -3.72 1.51
N GLY A 76 25.81 -3.65 1.53
CA GLY A 76 26.66 -4.60 0.82
C GLY A 76 26.56 -4.46 -0.70
N ASP A 77 26.11 -5.51 -1.39
CA ASP A 77 25.88 -5.54 -2.85
C ASP A 77 24.42 -5.20 -3.23
N MET A 78 23.56 -4.93 -2.23
CA MET A 78 22.16 -4.57 -2.42
C MET A 78 21.98 -3.05 -2.34
N GLU A 79 21.19 -2.50 -3.24
CA GLU A 79 20.64 -1.15 -3.14
C GLU A 79 19.25 -1.24 -2.53
N VAL A 80 19.08 -0.66 -1.35
CA VAL A 80 17.85 -0.70 -0.58
C VAL A 80 17.12 0.62 -0.71
N THR A 81 15.88 0.57 -1.18
CA THR A 81 14.94 1.69 -1.07
C THR A 81 14.11 1.52 0.19
N LEU A 82 14.43 2.30 1.21
CA LEU A 82 13.65 2.37 2.44
C LEU A 82 12.39 3.20 2.19
N LEU A 83 11.24 2.63 2.50
CA LEU A 83 9.94 3.31 2.48
C LEU A 83 9.47 3.50 3.92
N ASP A 84 9.53 4.73 4.40
CA ASP A 84 9.03 5.11 5.71
C ASP A 84 7.52 5.35 5.59
N THR A 85 6.70 4.55 6.29
CA THR A 85 5.24 4.58 6.16
C THR A 85 4.59 5.34 7.31
N PRO A 86 3.40 5.93 7.10
CA PRO A 86 2.64 6.51 8.19
C PRO A 86 2.38 5.51 9.32
N GLY A 87 2.54 5.94 10.58
CA GLY A 87 2.27 5.11 11.75
C GLY A 87 0.89 5.36 12.38
N HIS A 88 0.15 6.38 11.94
CA HIS A 88 -1.16 6.75 12.47
C HIS A 88 -2.28 6.10 11.67
N VAL A 89 -3.35 5.68 12.37
CA VAL A 89 -4.50 4.97 11.76
C VAL A 89 -5.18 5.79 10.67
N ASP A 90 -5.26 7.10 10.81
CA ASP A 90 -5.90 8.00 9.84
C ASP A 90 -5.24 7.96 8.45
N PHE A 91 -3.98 7.47 8.35
CA PHE A 91 -3.23 7.34 7.10
C PHE A 91 -3.03 5.88 6.67
N SER A 92 -3.85 4.99 7.17
CA SER A 92 -3.75 3.54 6.89
C SER A 92 -3.83 3.22 5.40
N ALA A 93 -4.60 3.98 4.63
CA ALA A 93 -4.74 3.77 3.20
C ALA A 93 -3.44 4.03 2.41
N GLU A 94 -2.71 5.09 2.72
CA GLU A 94 -1.41 5.36 2.11
C GLU A 94 -0.40 4.27 2.52
N MET A 95 -0.44 3.85 3.78
CA MET A 95 0.37 2.74 4.26
C MET A 95 0.06 1.46 3.50
N GLU A 96 -1.21 1.06 3.34
CA GLU A 96 -1.60 -0.14 2.61
C GLU A 96 -1.17 -0.12 1.14
N ARG A 97 -1.28 1.02 0.46
CA ARG A 97 -0.78 1.17 -0.91
C ARG A 97 0.74 0.98 -0.98
N THR A 98 1.46 1.49 0.01
CA THR A 98 2.91 1.30 0.11
C THR A 98 3.29 -0.17 0.37
N LEU A 99 2.51 -0.90 1.18
CA LEU A 99 2.74 -2.34 1.43
C LEU A 99 2.80 -3.15 0.14
N GLN A 100 2.01 -2.80 -0.87
CA GLN A 100 1.90 -3.56 -2.11
C GLN A 100 3.15 -3.51 -3.00
N VAL A 101 4.11 -2.64 -2.68
CA VAL A 101 5.37 -2.51 -3.42
C VAL A 101 6.60 -2.92 -2.59
N LEU A 102 6.39 -3.43 -1.37
CA LEU A 102 7.48 -3.90 -0.51
C LEU A 102 7.92 -5.32 -0.87
N ASP A 103 9.23 -5.56 -0.79
CA ASP A 103 9.81 -6.90 -0.79
C ASP A 103 9.95 -7.45 0.63
N TYR A 104 10.27 -6.57 1.58
CA TYR A 104 10.40 -6.87 3.00
C TYR A 104 9.84 -5.74 3.86
N ALA A 105 9.51 -6.07 5.09
CA ALA A 105 9.08 -5.11 6.09
C ALA A 105 9.88 -5.26 7.39
N ILE A 106 10.11 -4.13 8.05
CA ILE A 106 10.57 -4.03 9.43
C ILE A 106 9.36 -3.63 10.27
N LEU A 107 8.97 -4.46 11.22
CA LEU A 107 7.96 -4.12 12.21
C LEU A 107 8.64 -3.70 13.50
N VAL A 108 8.58 -2.42 13.84
CA VAL A 108 9.18 -1.84 15.05
C VAL A 108 8.19 -1.91 16.19
N ILE A 109 8.59 -2.47 17.31
CA ILE A 109 7.78 -2.67 18.50
C ILE A 109 8.44 -1.94 19.67
N ASN A 110 7.66 -1.21 20.46
CA ASN A 110 8.18 -0.58 21.69
C ASN A 110 8.34 -1.64 22.78
N GLY A 111 9.56 -1.82 23.29
CA GLY A 111 9.86 -2.81 24.33
C GLY A 111 9.18 -2.53 25.68
N ALA A 112 8.89 -1.26 26.00
CA ALA A 112 8.20 -0.91 27.25
C ALA A 112 6.69 -1.22 27.18
N ASP A 113 6.06 -1.06 26.01
CA ASP A 113 4.61 -1.22 25.83
C ASP A 113 4.23 -2.60 25.26
N GLY A 114 5.20 -3.35 24.73
CA GLY A 114 4.98 -4.64 24.09
C GLY A 114 4.14 -4.56 22.82
N VAL A 115 3.39 -5.62 22.51
CA VAL A 115 2.54 -5.73 21.32
C VAL A 115 1.19 -5.05 21.54
N GLN A 116 1.02 -3.88 20.96
CA GLN A 116 -0.19 -3.08 21.05
C GLN A 116 -1.23 -3.45 19.97
N GLY A 117 -2.47 -2.95 20.10
CA GLY A 117 -3.56 -3.24 19.16
C GLY A 117 -3.25 -2.86 17.70
N HIS A 118 -2.64 -1.69 17.49
CA HIS A 118 -2.25 -1.26 16.13
C HIS A 118 -1.12 -2.13 15.56
N THR A 119 -0.16 -2.58 16.39
CA THR A 119 0.87 -3.55 15.99
C THR A 119 0.23 -4.85 15.45
N GLN A 120 -0.84 -5.33 16.07
CA GLN A 120 -1.57 -6.51 15.59
C GLN A 120 -2.30 -6.24 14.26
N THR A 121 -2.81 -5.03 14.07
CA THR A 121 -3.41 -4.63 12.78
C THR A 121 -2.37 -4.61 11.67
N LEU A 122 -1.21 -3.99 11.90
CA LEU A 122 -0.07 -4.01 10.96
C LEU A 122 0.36 -5.45 10.65
N TRP A 123 0.44 -6.32 11.67
CA TRP A 123 0.77 -7.72 11.49
C TRP A 123 -0.20 -8.47 10.59
N ARG A 124 -1.52 -8.22 10.73
CA ARG A 124 -2.55 -8.82 9.85
C ARG A 124 -2.41 -8.35 8.42
N LEU A 125 -2.17 -7.04 8.22
CA LEU A 125 -1.94 -6.49 6.88
C LEU A 125 -0.69 -7.09 6.23
N LEU A 126 0.43 -7.17 6.96
CA LEU A 126 1.65 -7.82 6.49
C LEU A 126 1.41 -9.29 6.11
N ASN A 127 0.54 -9.99 6.84
CA ASN A 127 0.15 -11.35 6.52
C ASN A 127 -0.75 -11.43 5.29
N GLN A 128 -1.71 -10.53 5.14
CA GLN A 128 -2.60 -10.45 3.99
C GLN A 128 -1.83 -10.20 2.69
N TYR A 129 -0.87 -9.28 2.71
CA TYR A 129 -0.01 -8.96 1.58
C TYR A 129 1.20 -9.91 1.44
N LYS A 130 1.33 -10.90 2.33
CA LYS A 130 2.40 -11.92 2.35
C LYS A 130 3.80 -11.33 2.35
N ILE A 131 4.03 -10.24 3.08
CA ILE A 131 5.33 -9.54 3.09
C ILE A 131 6.24 -10.19 4.13
N PRO A 132 7.43 -10.70 3.75
CA PRO A 132 8.47 -11.17 4.67
C PRO A 132 8.82 -10.08 5.68
N THR A 133 8.89 -10.43 6.98
CA THR A 133 8.93 -9.42 8.03
C THR A 133 10.03 -9.73 9.04
N PHE A 134 10.87 -8.72 9.30
CA PHE A 134 11.80 -8.66 10.40
C PHE A 134 11.20 -7.85 11.55
N LEU A 135 11.42 -8.27 12.80
CA LEU A 135 10.94 -7.55 13.96
C LEU A 135 12.11 -6.86 14.68
N PHE A 136 11.94 -5.59 15.01
CA PHE A 136 12.89 -4.86 15.85
C PHE A 136 12.19 -4.36 17.10
N VAL A 137 12.50 -4.97 18.26
CA VAL A 137 12.00 -4.54 19.57
C VAL A 137 12.90 -3.43 20.08
N ASN A 138 12.39 -2.21 19.98
CA ASN A 138 13.11 -0.97 20.26
C ASN A 138 12.93 -0.52 21.72
N LYS A 139 13.74 0.42 22.17
CA LYS A 139 13.70 1.03 23.51
C LYS A 139 14.00 0.03 24.64
N MET A 140 14.82 -0.97 24.39
CA MET A 140 15.24 -1.96 25.40
C MET A 140 16.09 -1.34 26.53
N ASP A 141 16.49 -0.08 26.39
CA ASP A 141 17.18 0.70 27.41
C ASP A 141 16.28 1.34 28.46
N GLN A 142 14.95 1.18 28.35
CA GLN A 142 13.99 1.67 29.32
C GLN A 142 13.88 0.70 30.51
N GLU A 143 13.67 1.25 31.73
CA GLU A 143 13.48 0.45 32.94
C GLU A 143 12.23 -0.43 32.82
N GLY A 144 12.35 -1.69 33.22
CA GLY A 144 11.25 -2.65 33.21
C GLY A 144 11.10 -3.47 31.93
N THR A 145 11.95 -3.27 30.94
CA THR A 145 11.97 -4.12 29.75
C THR A 145 12.62 -5.47 30.05
N ASP A 146 11.93 -6.56 29.68
CA ASP A 146 12.42 -7.94 29.81
C ASP A 146 12.36 -8.63 28.46
N LYS A 147 13.52 -8.97 27.92
CA LYS A 147 13.69 -9.60 26.61
C LYS A 147 12.94 -10.95 26.51
N GLU A 148 13.03 -11.80 27.55
CA GLU A 148 12.38 -13.11 27.51
C GLU A 148 10.86 -13.00 27.58
N ALA A 149 10.35 -12.09 28.43
CA ALA A 149 8.92 -11.83 28.53
C ALA A 149 8.36 -11.28 27.23
N LEU A 150 9.07 -10.34 26.58
CA LEU A 150 8.71 -9.77 25.28
C LEU A 150 8.72 -10.83 24.18
N LEU A 151 9.74 -11.70 24.12
CA LEU A 151 9.77 -12.77 23.12
C LEU A 151 8.58 -13.75 23.29
N LYS A 152 8.22 -14.08 24.53
CA LYS A 152 7.02 -14.88 24.81
C LYS A 152 5.73 -14.17 24.37
N GLU A 153 5.66 -12.86 24.56
CA GLU A 153 4.54 -12.05 24.11
C GLU A 153 4.44 -12.02 22.57
N LEU A 154 5.56 -11.81 21.88
CA LEU A 154 5.63 -11.87 20.40
C LEU A 154 5.15 -13.24 19.89
N LYS A 155 5.65 -14.33 20.49
CA LYS A 155 5.22 -15.70 20.16
C LYS A 155 3.72 -15.90 20.35
N LYS A 156 3.13 -15.35 21.39
CA LYS A 156 1.70 -15.49 21.72
C LYS A 156 0.78 -14.60 20.87
N LYS A 157 1.16 -13.33 20.63
CA LYS A 157 0.28 -12.32 20.01
C LYS A 157 0.47 -12.20 18.49
N LEU A 158 1.65 -12.53 17.95
CA LEU A 158 1.95 -12.42 16.53
C LEU A 158 2.10 -13.81 15.88
N SER A 159 3.18 -14.54 16.20
CA SER A 159 3.42 -15.89 15.66
C SER A 159 4.31 -16.70 16.57
N GLY A 160 3.98 -17.99 16.79
CA GLY A 160 4.85 -18.94 17.50
C GLY A 160 6.28 -19.04 16.95
N ASN A 161 6.46 -18.66 15.68
CA ASN A 161 7.71 -18.76 14.92
C ASN A 161 8.56 -17.47 14.99
N CYS A 162 8.36 -16.62 16.01
CA CYS A 162 9.25 -15.51 16.33
C CYS A 162 10.51 -16.07 17.01
N VAL A 163 11.69 -15.89 16.41
CA VAL A 163 12.98 -16.39 16.92
C VAL A 163 13.93 -15.23 17.15
N ASP A 164 14.67 -15.25 18.25
CA ASP A 164 15.66 -14.22 18.61
C ASP A 164 16.96 -14.41 17.82
N PHE A 165 17.31 -13.44 17.01
CA PHE A 165 18.54 -13.39 16.22
C PHE A 165 19.60 -12.45 16.77
N SER A 166 19.35 -11.77 17.91
CA SER A 166 20.26 -10.74 18.45
C SER A 166 21.57 -11.32 18.99
N GLY A 167 21.53 -12.51 19.59
CA GLY A 167 22.69 -13.07 20.31
C GLY A 167 23.74 -13.71 19.40
N GLU A 168 23.35 -14.26 18.26
CA GLU A 168 24.23 -15.05 17.40
C GLU A 168 25.12 -14.20 16.50
N LEU A 169 24.70 -12.96 16.22
CA LEU A 169 25.45 -12.05 15.36
C LEU A 169 26.46 -11.19 16.11
N GLU A 170 26.37 -11.10 17.46
CA GLU A 170 27.37 -10.43 18.30
C GLU A 170 28.67 -11.24 18.43
N CYS A 171 28.62 -12.57 18.33
CA CYS A 171 29.79 -13.44 18.45
C CYS A 171 30.74 -13.38 17.25
N SER A 172 30.29 -12.88 16.10
CA SER A 172 31.13 -12.73 14.88
C SER A 172 31.80 -11.36 14.75
N GLY A 173 31.50 -10.40 15.63
CA GLY A 173 31.99 -9.01 15.58
C GLY A 173 32.87 -8.56 16.74
N ALA A 174 33.18 -9.43 17.72
CA ALA A 174 33.97 -9.06 18.89
C ALA A 174 35.44 -9.47 18.78
N GLU A 175 36.12 -9.06 17.71
CA GLU A 175 37.57 -8.92 17.70
C GLU A 175 37.96 -7.53 17.19
N ASP A 176 38.75 -6.83 18.05
CA ASP A 176 39.51 -5.61 17.82
C ASP A 176 38.90 -4.24 18.18
N ALA A 177 38.85 -4.00 19.48
CA ALA A 177 39.06 -2.66 20.01
C ALA A 177 40.24 -2.62 20.99
N SER A 178 41.45 -2.87 20.51
CA SER A 178 42.70 -2.35 21.14
C SER A 178 43.93 -2.51 20.22
N GLY A 179 44.45 -1.37 19.72
CA GLY A 179 45.88 -1.22 19.40
C GLY A 179 46.29 -1.46 17.95
N ALA A 180 46.70 -0.36 17.33
CA ALA A 180 47.43 -0.22 16.08
C ALA A 180 48.35 -1.41 15.69
N GLU A 181 48.20 -1.89 14.43
CA GLU A 181 49.27 -1.91 13.44
C GLU A 181 48.80 -2.62 12.15
N LYS A 182 49.32 -2.12 11.04
CA LYS A 182 49.03 -2.57 9.67
C LYS A 182 49.40 -4.03 9.47
N ALA A 183 48.49 -4.84 8.96
CA ALA A 183 48.83 -6.01 8.16
C ALA A 183 47.79 -6.19 7.05
N HIS A 184 48.24 -6.20 5.80
CA HIS A 184 47.54 -6.75 4.66
C HIS A 184 47.13 -8.19 5.00
N MET A 185 45.85 -8.43 5.17
CA MET A 185 45.31 -9.79 5.16
C MET A 185 44.18 -9.88 4.16
N SER A 186 44.36 -10.84 3.30
CA SER A 186 43.44 -11.37 2.30
C SER A 186 42.02 -11.50 2.82
N GLU A 187 41.06 -11.01 2.02
CA GLU A 187 39.65 -11.37 2.11
C GLU A 187 39.49 -12.89 1.93
N GLU A 188 39.58 -13.64 2.99
CA GLU A 188 39.04 -15.00 3.01
C GLU A 188 37.51 -14.89 3.22
N LYS A 189 36.80 -15.20 2.13
CA LYS A 189 35.37 -15.46 2.14
C LYS A 189 35.10 -16.67 3.04
N ASN A 190 34.67 -16.46 4.27
CA ASN A 190 33.91 -17.45 5.03
C ASN A 190 32.45 -17.40 4.58
N ASP A 191 32.19 -17.86 3.34
CA ASP A 191 30.87 -18.27 2.87
C ASP A 191 30.64 -19.71 3.36
N SER A 192 30.45 -19.89 4.68
CA SER A 192 29.85 -21.13 5.16
C SER A 192 28.35 -21.04 4.89
N ASP A 193 27.83 -21.92 4.01
CA ASP A 193 26.41 -22.04 3.71
C ASP A 193 25.56 -22.45 4.93
N GLU A 194 26.21 -22.77 6.06
CA GLU A 194 25.61 -23.19 7.32
C GLU A 194 25.43 -22.01 8.28
N ILE A 195 24.33 -22.04 9.04
CA ILE A 195 24.08 -21.06 10.10
C ILE A 195 24.93 -21.45 11.31
N ASN A 196 25.78 -20.53 11.74
CA ASN A 196 26.49 -20.66 13.01
C ASN A 196 25.57 -20.19 14.14
N GLY A 197 25.45 -20.97 15.20
CA GLY A 197 24.64 -20.61 16.36
C GLY A 197 24.67 -21.66 17.44
N THR A 198 24.07 -21.35 18.60
CA THR A 198 23.89 -22.32 19.68
C THR A 198 22.88 -23.38 19.28
N ASP A 199 22.97 -24.58 19.87
CA ASP A 199 22.02 -25.67 19.61
C ASP A 199 20.56 -25.20 19.84
N ASP A 200 20.31 -24.42 20.90
CA ASP A 200 18.98 -23.86 21.21
C ASP A 200 18.47 -22.91 20.09
N PHE A 201 19.35 -22.13 19.46
CA PHE A 201 18.99 -21.23 18.37
C PHE A 201 18.62 -22.01 17.12
N LEU A 202 19.45 -22.98 16.74
CA LEU A 202 19.20 -23.84 15.57
C LEU A 202 17.92 -24.66 15.76
N GLU A 203 17.67 -25.20 16.95
CA GLU A 203 16.44 -25.91 17.29
C GLU A 203 15.21 -24.99 17.14
N ASN A 204 15.26 -23.75 17.63
CA ASN A 204 14.16 -22.79 17.47
C ASN A 204 13.86 -22.48 16.01
N ILE A 205 14.85 -22.42 15.11
CA ILE A 205 14.65 -22.27 13.66
C ILE A 205 14.05 -23.55 13.08
N ALA A 206 14.60 -24.73 13.43
CA ALA A 206 14.13 -26.01 12.95
C ALA A 206 12.64 -26.24 13.30
N MET A 207 12.23 -25.86 14.51
CA MET A 207 10.83 -25.99 14.96
C MET A 207 9.82 -25.14 14.15
N CYS A 208 10.28 -24.22 13.29
CA CYS A 208 9.39 -23.42 12.48
C CYS A 208 8.80 -24.16 11.25
N ASP A 209 9.39 -25.31 10.88
CA ASP A 209 8.94 -26.11 9.74
C ASP A 209 9.24 -27.60 9.97
N GLU A 210 8.27 -28.48 9.68
CA GLU A 210 8.39 -29.92 9.94
C GLU A 210 9.51 -30.57 9.11
N GLU A 211 9.66 -30.20 7.84
CA GLU A 211 10.70 -30.73 6.96
C GLU A 211 12.11 -30.32 7.44
N LEU A 212 12.23 -29.06 7.87
CA LEU A 212 13.50 -28.56 8.39
C LEU A 212 13.88 -29.20 9.73
N LEU A 213 12.89 -29.50 10.57
CA LEU A 213 13.10 -30.21 11.84
C LEU A 213 13.65 -31.62 11.60
N GLU A 214 13.11 -32.36 10.63
CA GLU A 214 13.62 -33.69 10.27
C GLU A 214 15.07 -33.62 9.80
N ILE A 215 15.39 -32.66 8.91
CA ILE A 215 16.77 -32.43 8.44
C ILE A 215 17.71 -32.10 9.60
N PHE A 216 17.30 -31.21 10.51
CA PHE A 216 18.11 -30.83 11.67
C PHE A 216 18.36 -31.99 12.63
N LEU A 217 17.37 -32.83 12.87
CA LEU A 217 17.52 -34.04 13.72
C LEU A 217 18.48 -35.07 13.11
N GLU A 218 18.59 -35.12 11.78
CA GLU A 218 19.53 -36.02 11.09
C GLU A 218 20.94 -35.44 10.96
N THR A 219 21.07 -34.15 10.68
CA THR A 219 22.35 -33.52 10.32
C THR A 219 22.99 -32.68 11.44
N GLY A 220 22.17 -32.19 12.38
CA GLY A 220 22.58 -31.24 13.43
C GLY A 220 22.88 -29.84 12.91
N THR A 221 22.63 -29.55 11.62
CA THR A 221 22.95 -28.25 10.98
C THR A 221 21.75 -27.70 10.20
N ILE A 222 21.70 -26.39 10.00
CA ILE A 222 20.73 -25.70 9.18
C ILE A 222 21.46 -24.88 8.12
N GLN A 223 21.03 -24.99 6.87
CA GLN A 223 21.58 -24.20 5.80
C GLN A 223 20.95 -22.80 5.78
N LYS A 224 21.73 -21.76 5.53
CA LYS A 224 21.27 -20.37 5.46
C LYS A 224 20.13 -20.18 4.46
N LYS A 225 20.18 -20.84 3.31
CA LYS A 225 19.13 -20.83 2.28
C LYS A 225 17.77 -21.34 2.79
N ASP A 226 17.78 -22.29 3.74
CA ASP A 226 16.53 -22.85 4.28
C ASP A 226 15.86 -21.85 5.22
N ALA A 227 16.64 -21.15 6.06
CA ALA A 227 16.11 -20.05 6.88
C ALA A 227 15.60 -18.89 6.02
N VAL A 228 16.32 -18.51 4.95
CA VAL A 228 15.86 -17.48 4.00
C VAL A 228 14.54 -17.88 3.36
N LYS A 229 14.41 -19.14 2.92
CA LYS A 229 13.15 -19.67 2.38
C LYS A 229 12.01 -19.55 3.38
N LEU A 230 12.23 -19.92 4.65
CA LEU A 230 11.20 -19.80 5.69
C LEU A 230 10.82 -18.34 5.98
N ILE A 231 11.75 -17.40 5.92
CA ILE A 231 11.46 -15.97 6.04
C ILE A 231 10.59 -15.50 4.87
N LEU A 232 10.95 -15.87 3.63
CA LEU A 232 10.18 -15.54 2.42
C LEU A 232 8.76 -16.13 2.44
N GLU A 233 8.61 -17.35 2.95
CA GLU A 233 7.32 -18.03 3.12
C GLU A 233 6.54 -17.55 4.35
N ARG A 234 7.10 -16.61 5.14
CA ARG A 234 6.53 -16.12 6.42
C ARG A 234 6.30 -17.24 7.44
N LYS A 235 7.15 -18.23 7.45
CA LYS A 235 7.20 -19.29 8.46
C LYS A 235 8.22 -19.03 9.57
N LEU A 236 9.18 -18.13 9.35
CA LEU A 236 10.19 -17.71 10.32
C LEU A 236 10.22 -16.17 10.39
N PHE A 237 10.22 -15.63 11.61
CA PHE A 237 10.25 -14.20 11.87
C PHE A 237 11.45 -13.85 12.74
N PRO A 238 12.55 -13.33 12.15
CA PRO A 238 13.72 -12.89 12.91
C PRO A 238 13.39 -11.70 13.79
N CYS A 239 13.67 -11.85 15.11
CA CYS A 239 13.47 -10.81 16.12
C CYS A 239 14.82 -10.28 16.59
N PHE A 240 14.93 -8.96 16.66
CA PHE A 240 16.10 -8.25 17.16
C PHE A 240 15.68 -7.32 18.30
N PHE A 241 16.52 -7.19 19.30
CA PHE A 241 16.27 -6.37 20.47
C PHE A 241 17.35 -5.31 20.61
N GLY A 242 16.95 -4.05 20.91
CA GLY A 242 17.92 -2.98 20.99
C GLY A 242 17.34 -1.62 21.32
N SER A 243 18.15 -0.59 21.21
CA SER A 243 17.78 0.82 21.35
C SER A 243 18.27 1.61 20.14
N ALA A 244 17.35 1.98 19.25
CA ALA A 244 17.68 2.79 18.09
C ALA A 244 18.29 4.15 18.49
N LEU A 245 17.83 4.72 19.62
CA LEU A 245 18.35 5.99 20.13
C LEU A 245 19.81 5.89 20.58
N LYS A 246 20.19 4.77 21.20
CA LYS A 246 21.57 4.50 21.65
C LYS A 246 22.40 3.76 20.60
N MET A 247 21.80 3.40 19.46
CA MET A 247 22.42 2.58 18.40
C MET A 247 22.80 1.16 18.87
N ASP A 248 22.21 0.70 19.96
CA ASP A 248 22.41 -0.63 20.49
C ASP A 248 21.57 -1.66 19.71
N GLY A 249 22.17 -2.81 19.34
CA GLY A 249 21.53 -3.84 18.53
C GLY A 249 21.30 -3.48 17.05
N VAL A 250 21.54 -2.23 16.61
CA VAL A 250 21.30 -1.80 15.23
C VAL A 250 22.29 -2.43 14.26
N ASP A 251 23.55 -2.60 14.65
CA ASP A 251 24.57 -3.25 13.80
C ASP A 251 24.24 -4.73 13.58
N ALA A 252 23.86 -5.44 14.63
CA ALA A 252 23.40 -6.83 14.54
C ALA A 252 22.16 -6.95 13.64
N PHE A 253 21.22 -6.02 13.74
CA PHE A 253 20.04 -5.97 12.90
C PHE A 253 20.39 -5.78 11.41
N ILE A 254 21.27 -4.83 11.09
CA ILE A 254 21.75 -4.60 9.71
C ILE A 254 22.46 -5.86 9.17
N HIS A 255 23.30 -6.49 10.00
CA HIS A 255 23.98 -7.71 9.61
C HIS A 255 23.01 -8.86 9.36
N GLY A 256 22.00 -9.03 10.21
CA GLY A 256 20.94 -10.01 10.01
C GLY A 256 20.15 -9.78 8.73
N MET A 257 19.70 -8.55 8.48
CA MET A 257 19.03 -8.23 7.22
C MET A 257 19.92 -8.53 6.02
N LYS A 258 21.19 -8.09 6.03
CA LYS A 258 22.14 -8.36 4.95
C LYS A 258 22.36 -9.85 4.71
N SER A 259 22.31 -10.65 5.78
CA SER A 259 22.53 -12.09 5.71
C SER A 259 21.33 -12.88 5.21
N TYR A 260 20.11 -12.45 5.54
CA TYR A 260 18.89 -13.23 5.34
C TYR A 260 17.90 -12.61 4.35
N MET A 261 18.20 -11.44 3.75
CA MET A 261 17.41 -10.90 2.66
C MET A 261 17.96 -11.35 1.31
N GLU A 262 17.08 -11.77 0.42
CA GLU A 262 17.38 -12.07 -0.98
C GLU A 262 16.61 -11.14 -1.92
N THR A 263 17.23 -10.84 -3.05
CA THR A 263 16.60 -10.02 -4.08
C THR A 263 15.54 -10.84 -4.82
N PRO A 264 14.31 -10.34 -5.00
CA PRO A 264 13.30 -11.00 -5.79
C PRO A 264 13.76 -11.22 -7.24
N VAL A 265 13.32 -12.33 -7.83
CA VAL A 265 13.56 -12.60 -9.25
C VAL A 265 12.44 -11.95 -10.06
N TYR A 266 12.81 -10.99 -10.90
CA TYR A 266 11.86 -10.26 -11.73
C TYR A 266 11.77 -10.83 -13.15
N PRO A 267 10.56 -10.81 -13.78
CA PRO A 267 10.41 -11.22 -15.17
C PRO A 267 11.06 -10.21 -16.13
N ASN A 268 11.46 -10.69 -17.31
CA ASN A 268 12.07 -9.82 -18.35
C ASN A 268 11.06 -8.89 -19.04
N LYS A 269 9.75 -9.18 -18.95
CA LYS A 269 8.70 -8.35 -19.54
C LYS A 269 8.44 -7.15 -18.63
N PHE A 270 8.35 -5.95 -19.23
CA PHE A 270 8.02 -4.74 -18.47
C PHE A 270 6.74 -4.91 -17.66
N GLY A 271 6.83 -4.54 -16.41
CA GLY A 271 5.75 -4.41 -15.45
C GLY A 271 6.07 -3.33 -14.44
N ALA A 272 5.08 -2.57 -14.02
CA ALA A 272 5.22 -1.59 -12.95
C ALA A 272 3.93 -1.48 -12.13
N LYS A 273 4.07 -1.21 -10.85
CA LYS A 273 2.96 -1.01 -9.92
C LYS A 273 2.98 0.43 -9.40
N VAL A 274 1.93 1.19 -9.70
CA VAL A 274 1.75 2.55 -9.20
C VAL A 274 1.20 2.49 -7.77
N PHE A 275 1.85 3.14 -6.82
CA PHE A 275 1.39 3.11 -5.42
C PHE A 275 1.07 4.50 -4.86
N LYS A 276 1.57 5.58 -5.49
CA LYS A 276 1.38 6.94 -5.00
C LYS A 276 1.38 7.94 -6.15
N ILE A 277 0.50 8.93 -6.06
CA ILE A 277 0.55 10.15 -6.87
C ILE A 277 0.92 11.30 -5.92
N ALA A 278 1.76 12.21 -6.37
CA ALA A 278 2.11 13.42 -5.63
C ALA A 278 2.40 14.57 -6.60
N ARG A 279 2.64 15.76 -6.08
CA ARG A 279 3.10 16.92 -6.85
C ARG A 279 4.40 17.46 -6.25
N ASP A 280 5.32 17.88 -7.12
CA ASP A 280 6.53 18.57 -6.68
C ASP A 280 6.24 20.06 -6.34
N ASP A 281 7.25 20.77 -5.78
CA ASP A 281 7.13 22.19 -5.39
C ASP A 281 6.75 23.12 -6.56
N GLN A 282 6.89 22.65 -7.80
CA GLN A 282 6.49 23.37 -9.02
C GLN A 282 5.08 23.01 -9.49
N GLY A 283 4.39 22.11 -8.77
CA GLY A 283 3.06 21.60 -9.12
C GLY A 283 3.07 20.49 -10.20
N ASN A 284 4.24 20.00 -10.63
CA ASN A 284 4.30 18.91 -11.59
C ASN A 284 3.82 17.61 -10.95
N ARG A 285 2.97 16.89 -11.66
CA ARG A 285 2.47 15.59 -11.23
C ARG A 285 3.56 14.53 -11.28
N LEU A 286 3.69 13.79 -10.19
CA LEU A 286 4.63 12.69 -9.99
C LEU A 286 3.85 11.39 -9.82
N THR A 287 4.14 10.39 -10.65
CA THR A 287 3.63 9.03 -10.50
C THR A 287 4.72 8.17 -9.88
N TYR A 288 4.54 7.77 -8.62
CA TYR A 288 5.45 6.86 -7.93
C TYR A 288 5.09 5.43 -8.25
N MET A 289 6.08 4.66 -8.69
CA MET A 289 5.90 3.27 -9.05
C MET A 289 7.12 2.42 -8.70
N LYS A 290 6.89 1.13 -8.51
CA LYS A 290 7.93 0.11 -8.48
C LYS A 290 7.96 -0.62 -9.81
N ILE A 291 9.12 -0.76 -10.40
CA ILE A 291 9.31 -1.59 -11.60
C ILE A 291 9.34 -3.05 -11.16
N THR A 292 8.37 -3.85 -11.61
CA THR A 292 8.19 -5.25 -11.23
C THR A 292 8.64 -6.22 -12.31
N GLY A 293 9.17 -5.70 -13.44
CA GLY A 293 9.73 -6.51 -14.52
C GLY A 293 10.35 -5.66 -15.62
N GLY A 294 11.34 -6.19 -16.30
CA GLY A 294 12.06 -5.50 -17.39
C GLY A 294 12.73 -4.20 -16.95
N SER A 295 12.62 -3.16 -17.75
CA SER A 295 13.13 -1.83 -17.44
C SER A 295 12.25 -0.75 -18.05
N LEU A 296 12.32 0.48 -17.52
CA LEU A 296 11.62 1.66 -17.99
C LEU A 296 12.62 2.74 -18.41
N LYS A 297 12.47 3.30 -19.61
CA LYS A 297 13.36 4.33 -20.14
C LYS A 297 12.69 5.70 -20.27
N VAL A 298 13.48 6.73 -20.09
CA VAL A 298 13.03 8.11 -20.40
C VAL A 298 12.63 8.22 -21.85
N LYS A 299 11.51 8.91 -22.13
CA LYS A 299 10.86 9.05 -23.45
C LYS A 299 10.19 7.77 -23.99
N GLU A 300 10.15 6.71 -23.20
CA GLU A 300 9.32 5.55 -23.51
C GLU A 300 7.83 5.90 -23.37
N THR A 301 7.01 5.28 -24.19
CA THR A 301 5.56 5.45 -24.15
C THR A 301 4.95 4.30 -23.35
N LEU A 302 4.15 4.64 -22.36
CA LEU A 302 3.38 3.69 -21.58
C LEU A 302 1.91 3.73 -21.99
N THR A 303 1.23 2.61 -21.81
CA THR A 303 -0.20 2.46 -22.07
C THR A 303 -0.82 1.51 -21.05
N ASN A 304 -2.09 1.70 -20.75
CA ASN A 304 -2.90 0.76 -19.98
C ASN A 304 -3.63 -0.28 -20.86
N ALA A 305 -3.47 -0.24 -22.18
CA ALA A 305 -4.15 -1.14 -23.13
C ALA A 305 -3.85 -2.64 -22.93
N GLY A 306 -2.90 -3.01 -22.08
CA GLY A 306 -2.60 -4.41 -21.71
C GLY A 306 -3.48 -4.99 -20.62
N SER A 307 -4.25 -4.19 -19.91
CA SER A 307 -5.19 -4.61 -18.87
C SER A 307 -6.46 -5.14 -19.54
N LYS A 308 -6.78 -6.42 -19.35
CA LYS A 308 -7.89 -7.13 -20.02
C LYS A 308 -9.30 -6.59 -19.73
N ARG A 309 -9.44 -5.52 -18.92
CA ARG A 309 -10.72 -5.01 -18.41
C ARG A 309 -11.07 -3.59 -18.86
N ILE A 310 -10.16 -2.89 -19.56
CA ILE A 310 -10.38 -1.48 -19.93
C ILE A 310 -10.99 -1.41 -21.34
N PRO A 311 -12.12 -0.71 -21.54
CA PRO A 311 -12.66 -0.43 -22.85
C PRO A 311 -11.65 0.33 -23.72
N GLU A 312 -11.62 0.09 -25.03
CA GLU A 312 -10.69 0.78 -25.96
C GLU A 312 -10.82 2.31 -25.90
N GLU A 313 -12.01 2.83 -25.57
CA GLU A 313 -12.29 4.26 -25.43
C GLU A 313 -11.62 4.90 -24.19
N GLU A 314 -11.26 4.11 -23.18
CA GLU A 314 -10.60 4.54 -21.95
C GLU A 314 -9.09 4.24 -21.95
N CYS A 315 -8.59 3.60 -22.99
CA CYS A 315 -7.16 3.38 -23.16
C CYS A 315 -6.44 4.72 -23.31
N TRP A 316 -5.28 4.80 -22.65
CA TRP A 316 -4.40 5.95 -22.77
C TRP A 316 -3.00 5.52 -23.21
N GLU A 317 -2.31 6.45 -23.86
CA GLU A 317 -0.93 6.32 -24.29
C GLU A 317 -0.21 7.63 -23.94
N GLU A 318 0.73 7.57 -23.01
CA GLU A 318 1.43 8.74 -22.51
C GLU A 318 2.94 8.49 -22.44
N LYS A 319 3.73 9.56 -22.56
CA LYS A 319 5.19 9.48 -22.67
C LYS A 319 5.86 9.91 -21.37
N ILE A 320 6.84 9.11 -20.91
CA ILE A 320 7.68 9.44 -19.77
C ILE A 320 8.61 10.61 -20.11
N ASP A 321 8.56 11.67 -19.32
CA ASP A 321 9.47 12.82 -19.48
C ASP A 321 10.74 12.67 -18.67
N GLN A 322 10.64 12.31 -17.38
CA GLN A 322 11.77 12.12 -16.47
C GLN A 322 11.52 10.93 -15.57
N ILE A 323 12.61 10.29 -15.17
CA ILE A 323 12.60 9.26 -14.10
C ILE A 323 13.47 9.80 -12.97
N ARG A 324 12.91 9.89 -11.76
CA ARG A 324 13.51 10.46 -10.56
C ARG A 324 13.58 9.42 -9.46
N ILE A 325 14.74 9.26 -8.83
CA ILE A 325 14.93 8.47 -7.61
C ILE A 325 15.01 9.44 -6.44
N TYR A 326 14.00 9.44 -5.59
CA TYR A 326 13.96 10.30 -4.41
C TYR A 326 14.75 9.70 -3.25
N SER A 327 15.37 10.57 -2.45
CA SER A 327 15.98 10.20 -1.17
C SER A 327 15.87 11.39 -0.22
N GLY A 328 14.89 11.35 0.68
CA GLY A 328 14.42 12.51 1.44
C GLY A 328 13.86 13.59 0.50
N ALA A 329 14.23 14.84 0.71
CA ALA A 329 13.79 15.97 -0.13
C ALA A 329 14.51 16.08 -1.49
N LYS A 330 15.57 15.31 -1.72
CA LYS A 330 16.38 15.36 -2.95
C LYS A 330 16.07 14.21 -3.87
N PHE A 331 16.31 14.40 -5.16
CA PHE A 331 16.20 13.34 -6.15
C PHE A 331 17.36 13.37 -7.14
N ASP A 332 17.66 12.20 -7.66
CA ASP A 332 18.58 11.99 -8.79
C ASP A 332 17.79 11.60 -10.04
N MET A 333 18.16 12.16 -11.20
CA MET A 333 17.55 11.82 -12.48
C MET A 333 18.32 10.67 -13.12
N ILE A 334 17.60 9.63 -13.51
CA ILE A 334 18.17 8.48 -14.23
C ILE A 334 17.55 8.35 -15.62
N LYS A 335 18.26 7.66 -16.52
CA LYS A 335 17.80 7.45 -17.89
C LYS A 335 16.99 6.16 -18.06
N GLU A 336 17.22 5.21 -17.20
CA GLU A 336 16.61 3.88 -17.20
C GLU A 336 16.46 3.40 -15.76
N ALA A 337 15.29 2.86 -15.40
CA ALA A 337 15.00 2.20 -14.14
C ALA A 337 14.83 0.70 -14.41
N GLU A 338 15.62 -0.13 -13.74
CA GLU A 338 15.57 -1.59 -13.84
C GLU A 338 14.54 -2.17 -12.86
N ALA A 339 14.18 -3.43 -13.05
CA ALA A 339 13.26 -4.14 -12.15
C ALA A 339 13.77 -4.11 -10.69
N GLY A 340 12.85 -3.93 -9.73
CA GLY A 340 13.12 -3.71 -8.31
C GLY A 340 13.25 -2.24 -7.92
N THR A 341 13.49 -1.34 -8.88
CA THR A 341 13.63 0.10 -8.61
C THR A 341 12.29 0.73 -8.24
N VAL A 342 12.28 1.53 -7.17
CA VAL A 342 11.19 2.43 -6.82
C VAL A 342 11.53 3.83 -7.32
N CYS A 343 10.72 4.38 -8.21
CA CYS A 343 10.97 5.66 -8.84
C CYS A 343 9.70 6.52 -8.95
N ALA A 344 9.89 7.82 -9.18
CA ALA A 344 8.83 8.74 -9.55
C ALA A 344 9.04 9.18 -10.99
N VAL A 345 7.98 9.16 -11.79
CA VAL A 345 8.03 9.60 -13.19
C VAL A 345 7.14 10.81 -13.42
N THR A 346 7.55 11.65 -14.38
CA THR A 346 6.75 12.77 -14.89
C THR A 346 6.29 12.48 -16.32
N GLY A 347 5.21 13.13 -16.75
CA GLY A 347 4.64 12.99 -18.10
C GLY A 347 3.37 12.12 -18.14
N LEU A 348 3.05 11.40 -17.05
CA LEU A 348 1.82 10.63 -16.92
C LEU A 348 0.75 11.47 -16.20
N THR A 349 -0.46 11.53 -16.78
CA THR A 349 -1.58 12.34 -16.26
C THR A 349 -2.79 11.50 -15.85
N ARG A 350 -2.91 10.27 -16.36
CA ARG A 350 -4.08 9.41 -16.19
C ARG A 350 -3.88 8.26 -15.20
N THR A 351 -2.64 8.02 -14.77
CA THR A 351 -2.34 6.97 -13.80
C THR A 351 -2.99 7.25 -12.44
N TYR A 352 -3.29 6.20 -11.68
CA TYR A 352 -3.86 6.30 -10.33
C TYR A 352 -3.16 5.32 -9.36
N PRO A 353 -3.21 5.58 -8.05
CA PRO A 353 -2.63 4.67 -7.05
C PRO A 353 -3.34 3.30 -7.08
N GLY A 354 -2.56 2.23 -7.21
CA GLY A 354 -3.05 0.85 -7.36
C GLY A 354 -3.03 0.33 -8.79
N GLU A 355 -2.82 1.20 -9.80
CA GLU A 355 -2.77 0.79 -11.20
C GLU A 355 -1.55 -0.10 -11.48
N GLY A 356 -1.79 -1.20 -12.20
CA GLY A 356 -0.75 -2.06 -12.76
C GLY A 356 -0.48 -1.72 -14.23
N LEU A 357 0.79 -1.54 -14.59
CA LEU A 357 1.22 -1.22 -15.96
C LEU A 357 1.97 -2.39 -16.59
N GLY A 358 1.82 -2.56 -17.90
CA GLY A 358 2.49 -3.60 -18.67
C GLY A 358 2.02 -5.02 -18.33
N ALA A 359 2.88 -5.84 -17.71
CA ALA A 359 2.56 -7.20 -17.31
C ALA A 359 1.96 -7.29 -15.89
N GLU A 360 1.98 -6.18 -15.15
CA GLU A 360 1.49 -6.13 -13.78
C GLU A 360 -0.04 -6.05 -13.73
N ALA A 361 -0.63 -6.71 -12.76
CA ALA A 361 -2.07 -6.63 -12.52
C ALA A 361 -2.41 -5.43 -11.64
N GLU A 362 -3.65 -4.99 -11.73
CA GLU A 362 -4.19 -3.98 -10.82
C GLU A 362 -4.12 -4.47 -9.37
N SER A 363 -3.79 -3.56 -8.46
CA SER A 363 -3.70 -3.82 -7.03
C SER A 363 -5.09 -3.95 -6.40
N SER A 364 -5.18 -4.69 -5.30
CA SER A 364 -6.40 -4.69 -4.47
C SER A 364 -6.63 -3.31 -3.85
N MET A 365 -7.89 -2.90 -3.75
CA MET A 365 -8.26 -1.70 -3.00
C MET A 365 -7.87 -1.83 -1.53
N PRO A 366 -7.49 -0.74 -0.85
CA PRO A 366 -7.24 -0.75 0.58
C PRO A 366 -8.44 -1.29 1.36
N VAL A 367 -8.17 -2.06 2.42
CA VAL A 367 -9.21 -2.67 3.26
C VAL A 367 -9.88 -1.64 4.17
N LEU A 368 -9.09 -0.65 4.60
CA LEU A 368 -9.56 0.41 5.48
C LEU A 368 -10.08 1.59 4.64
N GLU A 369 -11.38 1.79 4.67
CA GLU A 369 -12.07 2.90 3.99
C GLU A 369 -12.61 3.92 5.01
N PRO A 370 -12.60 5.22 4.67
CA PRO A 370 -13.25 6.24 5.49
C PRO A 370 -14.76 6.01 5.58
N VAL A 371 -15.32 6.22 6.77
CA VAL A 371 -16.75 6.04 7.02
C VAL A 371 -17.45 7.32 7.44
N LEU A 372 -16.70 8.40 7.61
CA LEU A 372 -17.24 9.71 8.00
C LEU A 372 -17.16 10.66 6.81
N ASN A 373 -18.28 11.30 6.53
CA ASN A 373 -18.43 12.31 5.49
C ASN A 373 -18.49 13.69 6.15
N TYR A 374 -17.62 14.59 5.73
CA TYR A 374 -17.52 15.96 6.25
C TYR A 374 -17.81 16.98 5.16
N GLN A 375 -18.65 17.95 5.47
CA GLN A 375 -18.83 19.12 4.63
C GLN A 375 -17.57 20.01 4.71
N ILE A 376 -17.07 20.45 3.56
CA ILE A 376 -16.00 21.46 3.46
C ILE A 376 -16.65 22.84 3.34
N ILE A 377 -16.53 23.65 4.37
CA ILE A 377 -17.10 25.00 4.45
C ILE A 377 -16.10 26.00 3.89
N LEU A 378 -16.47 26.62 2.79
CA LEU A 378 -15.64 27.62 2.11
C LEU A 378 -15.84 29.02 2.73
N PRO A 379 -14.79 29.87 2.75
CA PRO A 379 -14.92 31.25 3.20
C PRO A 379 -15.80 32.07 2.23
N GLU A 380 -16.38 33.17 2.72
CA GLU A 380 -17.20 34.08 1.90
C GLU A 380 -16.42 34.59 0.67
N GLY A 381 -17.08 34.54 -0.49
CA GLY A 381 -16.50 34.98 -1.76
C GLY A 381 -15.61 33.94 -2.48
N CYS A 382 -15.43 32.76 -1.91
CA CYS A 382 -14.70 31.68 -2.57
C CYS A 382 -15.60 31.02 -3.64
N ASP A 383 -15.07 30.85 -4.86
CA ASP A 383 -15.74 30.14 -5.95
C ASP A 383 -15.71 28.62 -5.69
N ALA A 384 -16.88 28.04 -5.36
CA ALA A 384 -17.00 26.64 -5.04
C ALA A 384 -16.63 25.71 -6.22
N HIS A 385 -16.91 26.10 -7.47
CA HIS A 385 -16.55 25.26 -8.62
C HIS A 385 -15.04 25.26 -8.88
N LYS A 386 -14.39 26.41 -8.69
CA LYS A 386 -12.93 26.49 -8.77
C LYS A 386 -12.28 25.69 -7.66
N MET A 387 -12.81 25.81 -6.44
CA MET A 387 -12.31 25.06 -5.28
C MET A 387 -12.53 23.54 -5.46
N LEU A 388 -13.67 23.12 -5.98
CA LEU A 388 -13.94 21.70 -6.30
C LEU A 388 -12.86 21.13 -7.23
N LYS A 389 -12.45 21.88 -8.26
CA LYS A 389 -11.39 21.44 -9.17
C LYS A 389 -10.05 21.27 -8.41
N SER A 390 -9.71 22.21 -7.56
CA SER A 390 -8.50 22.14 -6.73
C SER A 390 -8.52 20.98 -5.73
N LEU A 391 -9.68 20.70 -5.13
CA LEU A 391 -9.86 19.54 -4.24
C LEU A 391 -9.79 18.22 -4.99
N LYS A 392 -10.25 18.15 -6.24
CA LYS A 392 -10.07 16.98 -7.10
C LYS A 392 -8.60 16.69 -7.43
N GLU A 393 -7.73 17.69 -7.44
CA GLU A 393 -6.28 17.48 -7.55
C GLU A 393 -5.70 16.81 -6.29
N LEU A 394 -6.24 17.09 -5.09
CA LEU A 394 -5.88 16.38 -3.86
C LEU A 394 -6.43 14.96 -3.84
N GLU A 395 -7.62 14.73 -4.39
CA GLU A 395 -8.19 13.39 -4.53
C GLU A 395 -7.36 12.48 -5.47
N GLU A 396 -6.69 13.03 -6.50
CA GLU A 396 -5.74 12.24 -7.29
C GLU A 396 -4.59 11.67 -6.45
N GLU A 397 -4.13 12.42 -5.44
CA GLU A 397 -3.07 12.00 -4.52
C GLU A 397 -3.60 11.06 -3.44
N GLU A 398 -4.81 11.34 -2.93
CA GLU A 398 -5.52 10.57 -1.90
C GLU A 398 -6.94 10.21 -2.36
N PRO A 399 -7.10 9.13 -3.12
CA PRO A 399 -8.40 8.74 -3.71
C PRO A 399 -9.50 8.51 -2.68
N GLN A 400 -9.14 8.16 -1.43
CA GLN A 400 -10.11 7.91 -0.37
C GLN A 400 -10.81 9.18 0.14
N LEU A 401 -10.36 10.36 -0.24
CA LEU A 401 -11.07 11.61 0.07
C LEU A 401 -12.48 11.66 -0.54
N HIS A 402 -12.72 10.93 -1.62
CA HIS A 402 -14.02 10.87 -2.30
C HIS A 402 -14.71 12.22 -2.32
N ILE A 403 -14.07 13.22 -2.96
CA ILE A 403 -14.59 14.57 -3.02
C ILE A 403 -15.89 14.60 -3.82
N MET A 404 -16.99 14.96 -3.18
CA MET A 404 -18.34 14.98 -3.77
C MET A 404 -18.90 16.40 -3.82
N TRP A 405 -19.61 16.70 -4.89
CA TRP A 405 -20.37 17.93 -5.05
C TRP A 405 -21.87 17.63 -4.92
N ASP A 406 -22.49 18.11 -3.83
CA ASP A 406 -23.94 18.07 -3.70
C ASP A 406 -24.55 19.22 -4.50
N LYS A 407 -25.21 18.89 -5.61
CA LYS A 407 -25.86 19.88 -6.49
C LYS A 407 -27.09 20.53 -5.88
N GLN A 408 -27.76 19.89 -4.93
CA GLN A 408 -28.98 20.40 -4.31
C GLN A 408 -28.65 21.43 -3.22
N LEU A 409 -27.64 21.12 -2.42
CA LEU A 409 -27.20 21.98 -1.33
C LEU A 409 -26.13 22.99 -1.77
N GLY A 410 -25.45 22.74 -2.90
CA GLY A 410 -24.33 23.54 -3.34
C GLY A 410 -23.08 23.37 -2.45
N GLU A 411 -22.90 22.19 -1.89
CA GLU A 411 -21.88 21.87 -0.89
C GLU A 411 -20.83 20.92 -1.43
N ILE A 412 -19.60 21.04 -0.91
CA ILE A 412 -18.52 20.10 -1.16
C ILE A 412 -18.37 19.22 0.07
N HIS A 413 -18.26 17.93 -0.15
CA HIS A 413 -18.05 16.93 0.89
C HIS A 413 -16.79 16.12 0.63
N ALA A 414 -16.14 15.67 1.71
CA ALA A 414 -14.99 14.78 1.70
C ALA A 414 -15.14 13.65 2.71
N MET A 415 -14.68 12.45 2.36
CA MET A 415 -14.61 11.33 3.30
C MET A 415 -13.26 11.34 4.03
N LEU A 416 -13.29 11.20 5.36
CA LEU A 416 -12.10 11.24 6.21
C LEU A 416 -12.16 10.17 7.29
N MET A 417 -10.98 9.69 7.72
CA MET A 417 -10.85 8.67 8.75
C MET A 417 -10.93 9.24 10.16
N GLY A 418 -10.43 10.47 10.38
CA GLY A 418 -10.36 11.05 11.72
C GLY A 418 -9.95 12.52 11.76
N GLU A 419 -9.84 13.05 12.99
CA GLU A 419 -9.57 14.47 13.23
C GLU A 419 -8.18 14.93 12.77
N VAL A 420 -7.18 14.05 12.88
CA VAL A 420 -5.82 14.37 12.43
C VAL A 420 -5.78 14.61 10.92
N GLN A 421 -6.52 13.80 10.16
CA GLN A 421 -6.63 13.96 8.71
C GLN A 421 -7.33 15.27 8.33
N ILE A 422 -8.34 15.71 9.10
CA ILE A 422 -9.01 17.01 8.91
C ILE A 422 -8.00 18.15 9.00
N GLU A 423 -7.20 18.18 10.06
CA GLU A 423 -6.23 19.25 10.27
C GLU A 423 -5.18 19.29 9.16
N ILE A 424 -4.69 18.13 8.75
CA ILE A 424 -3.71 18.04 7.67
C ILE A 424 -4.32 18.49 6.34
N LEU A 425 -5.56 18.10 6.05
CA LEU A 425 -6.24 18.54 4.85
C LEU A 425 -6.47 20.07 4.84
N LYS A 426 -6.81 20.69 5.99
CA LYS A 426 -6.88 22.16 6.15
C LYS A 426 -5.55 22.82 5.78
N HIS A 427 -4.43 22.30 6.30
CA HIS A 427 -3.10 22.82 6.00
C HIS A 427 -2.73 22.65 4.53
N LEU A 428 -2.97 21.48 3.93
CA LEU A 428 -2.71 21.25 2.52
C LEU A 428 -3.50 22.18 1.61
N ILE A 429 -4.76 22.45 1.95
CA ILE A 429 -5.61 23.37 1.20
C ILE A 429 -5.08 24.79 1.33
N TRP A 430 -4.67 25.19 2.53
CA TRP A 430 -4.08 26.52 2.77
C TRP A 430 -2.75 26.69 2.02
N ASP A 431 -1.84 25.74 2.15
CA ASP A 431 -0.49 25.82 1.56
C ASP A 431 -0.54 25.87 0.03
N ARG A 432 -1.43 25.10 -0.59
CA ARG A 432 -1.49 24.99 -2.06
C ARG A 432 -2.40 26.02 -2.72
N PHE A 433 -3.54 26.32 -2.08
CA PHE A 433 -4.58 27.11 -2.72
C PHE A 433 -4.83 28.45 -2.01
N HIS A 434 -4.21 28.69 -0.85
CA HIS A 434 -4.36 29.87 -0.01
C HIS A 434 -5.81 30.16 0.38
N VAL A 435 -6.59 29.11 0.61
CA VAL A 435 -7.99 29.17 1.05
C VAL A 435 -8.10 28.56 2.44
N ALA A 436 -8.58 29.33 3.40
CA ALA A 436 -8.87 28.84 4.75
C ALA A 436 -10.25 28.18 4.76
N VAL A 437 -10.29 26.86 4.88
CA VAL A 437 -11.54 26.09 4.94
C VAL A 437 -11.84 25.64 6.37
N GLU A 438 -13.13 25.47 6.66
CA GLU A 438 -13.59 24.81 7.87
C GLU A 438 -14.31 23.51 7.52
N PHE A 439 -14.41 22.60 8.49
CA PHE A 439 -15.14 21.33 8.32
C PHE A 439 -16.38 21.32 9.23
N GLY A 440 -17.49 20.89 8.67
CA GLY A 440 -18.71 20.67 9.41
C GLY A 440 -18.62 19.47 10.35
N THR A 441 -19.74 19.11 10.98
CA THR A 441 -19.83 17.87 11.76
C THR A 441 -19.79 16.67 10.84
N GLY A 442 -19.02 15.63 11.21
CA GLY A 442 -18.96 14.38 10.45
C GLY A 442 -20.30 13.62 10.49
N ASN A 443 -20.74 13.16 9.34
CA ASN A 443 -21.89 12.30 9.19
C ASN A 443 -21.46 10.89 8.80
N ILE A 444 -22.13 9.87 9.35
CA ILE A 444 -21.88 8.48 9.00
C ILE A 444 -22.26 8.25 7.54
N VAL A 445 -21.40 7.58 6.80
CA VAL A 445 -21.68 7.14 5.43
C VAL A 445 -22.49 5.86 5.47
N TYR A 446 -23.76 5.98 5.09
CA TYR A 446 -24.65 4.83 4.96
C TYR A 446 -24.44 4.12 3.61
N LYS A 447 -24.79 2.83 3.56
CA LYS A 447 -24.99 2.08 2.31
C LYS A 447 -26.42 1.54 2.27
N GLU A 448 -26.90 1.17 1.09
CA GLU A 448 -28.25 0.60 0.93
C GLU A 448 -28.15 -0.81 0.33
N THR A 449 -29.08 -1.67 0.71
CA THR A 449 -29.29 -3.00 0.11
C THR A 449 -30.79 -3.30 0.03
N ILE A 450 -31.17 -4.48 -0.45
CA ILE A 450 -32.55 -4.92 -0.55
C ILE A 450 -32.81 -6.14 0.34
N ALA A 451 -34.05 -6.30 0.82
CA ALA A 451 -34.45 -7.39 1.70
C ALA A 451 -34.96 -8.64 0.94
N ALA A 452 -35.39 -8.49 -0.31
CA ALA A 452 -35.96 -9.56 -1.11
C ALA A 452 -35.67 -9.38 -2.60
N PRO A 453 -35.64 -10.45 -3.39
CA PRO A 453 -35.46 -10.38 -4.84
C PRO A 453 -36.51 -9.52 -5.54
N VAL A 454 -36.06 -8.76 -6.53
CA VAL A 454 -36.94 -7.89 -7.33
C VAL A 454 -36.47 -7.83 -8.77
N GLU A 455 -37.37 -7.81 -9.72
CA GLU A 455 -37.05 -7.55 -11.13
C GLU A 455 -37.15 -6.06 -11.43
N GLY A 456 -36.05 -5.54 -11.98
CA GLY A 456 -35.92 -4.20 -12.53
C GLY A 456 -35.95 -4.21 -14.05
N VAL A 457 -36.80 -3.37 -14.64
CA VAL A 457 -36.90 -3.24 -16.10
C VAL A 457 -36.52 -1.84 -16.54
N GLY A 458 -35.60 -1.75 -17.47
CA GLY A 458 -35.17 -0.50 -18.08
C GLY A 458 -35.47 -0.48 -19.56
N HIS A 459 -36.13 0.58 -20.00
CA HIS A 459 -36.50 0.79 -21.38
C HIS A 459 -36.00 2.16 -21.84
N PHE A 460 -35.36 2.20 -23.01
CA PHE A 460 -34.86 3.41 -23.60
C PHE A 460 -35.26 3.46 -25.08
N GLU A 461 -36.18 4.35 -25.42
CA GLU A 461 -36.76 4.47 -26.77
C GLU A 461 -36.99 5.94 -27.17
N PRO A 462 -35.93 6.80 -27.24
CA PRO A 462 -36.05 8.08 -27.90
C PRO A 462 -36.02 7.88 -29.45
N LEU A 463 -36.38 8.90 -30.21
CA LEU A 463 -36.41 8.87 -31.69
C LEU A 463 -35.20 8.13 -32.30
N ARG A 464 -35.45 6.97 -32.96
CA ARG A 464 -34.46 6.11 -33.64
C ARG A 464 -33.50 5.37 -32.73
N HIS A 465 -33.80 5.23 -31.46
CA HIS A 465 -33.02 4.43 -30.49
C HIS A 465 -33.93 3.44 -29.78
N TYR A 466 -33.44 2.26 -29.49
CA TYR A 466 -34.19 1.25 -28.75
C TYR A 466 -33.26 0.33 -27.95
N ALA A 467 -33.49 0.21 -26.66
CA ALA A 467 -32.88 -0.81 -25.82
C ALA A 467 -33.80 -1.17 -24.65
N GLU A 468 -33.89 -2.45 -24.32
CA GLU A 468 -34.62 -2.97 -23.18
C GLU A 468 -33.72 -3.92 -22.39
N VAL A 469 -33.71 -3.79 -21.05
CA VAL A 469 -32.89 -4.59 -20.13
C VAL A 469 -33.75 -5.02 -18.95
N HIS A 470 -33.72 -6.30 -18.63
CA HIS A 470 -34.35 -6.91 -17.47
C HIS A 470 -33.27 -7.44 -16.51
N LEU A 471 -33.25 -6.93 -15.30
CA LEU A 471 -32.31 -7.31 -14.26
C LEU A 471 -33.04 -7.92 -13.08
N LEU A 472 -32.54 -9.03 -12.56
CA LEU A 472 -32.94 -9.56 -11.26
C LEU A 472 -31.94 -9.03 -10.23
N LEU A 473 -32.45 -8.31 -9.24
CA LEU A 473 -31.70 -7.80 -8.09
C LEU A 473 -32.03 -8.71 -6.92
N GLU A 474 -31.02 -9.32 -6.32
CA GLU A 474 -31.15 -10.23 -5.18
C GLU A 474 -30.26 -9.77 -4.02
N PRO A 475 -30.69 -9.93 -2.76
CA PRO A 475 -29.84 -9.64 -1.62
C PRO A 475 -28.64 -10.61 -1.59
N GLY A 476 -27.44 -10.08 -1.37
CA GLY A 476 -26.21 -10.84 -1.16
C GLY A 476 -25.87 -11.02 0.32
N GLU A 477 -24.79 -11.76 0.58
CA GLU A 477 -24.23 -11.88 1.92
C GLU A 477 -23.63 -10.55 2.38
N ARG A 478 -23.60 -10.31 3.69
CA ARG A 478 -23.01 -9.10 4.26
C ARG A 478 -21.52 -9.01 3.97
N GLY A 479 -21.10 -7.89 3.39
CA GLY A 479 -19.71 -7.67 2.96
C GLY A 479 -19.35 -8.27 1.60
N SER A 480 -20.33 -8.83 0.84
CA SER A 480 -20.10 -9.40 -0.49
C SER A 480 -19.96 -8.36 -1.60
N GLY A 481 -20.32 -7.08 -1.31
CA GLY A 481 -20.35 -6.02 -2.31
C GLY A 481 -21.39 -6.25 -3.41
N LEU A 482 -21.14 -5.71 -4.60
CA LEU A 482 -21.97 -5.94 -5.79
C LEU A 482 -21.37 -7.04 -6.64
N GLN A 483 -22.20 -7.98 -7.05
CA GLN A 483 -21.83 -9.09 -7.93
C GLN A 483 -22.74 -9.07 -9.17
N PHE A 484 -22.15 -9.24 -10.36
CA PHE A 484 -22.86 -9.14 -11.62
C PHE A 484 -22.82 -10.46 -12.40
N PHE A 485 -23.97 -10.90 -12.85
CA PHE A 485 -24.13 -12.18 -13.56
C PHE A 485 -25.04 -12.02 -14.79
N THR A 486 -24.96 -12.98 -15.72
CA THR A 486 -25.91 -13.11 -16.84
C THR A 486 -26.52 -14.49 -16.87
N ALA A 487 -27.85 -14.54 -16.98
CA ALA A 487 -28.64 -15.72 -17.26
C ALA A 487 -29.36 -15.60 -18.64
N ALA A 488 -29.08 -14.52 -19.39
CA ALA A 488 -29.71 -14.29 -20.67
C ALA A 488 -29.23 -15.29 -21.72
N SER A 489 -30.18 -15.81 -22.53
CA SER A 489 -29.85 -16.66 -23.68
C SER A 489 -29.23 -15.84 -24.83
N GLU A 490 -28.22 -16.40 -25.49
CA GLU A 490 -27.62 -15.78 -26.68
C GLU A 490 -28.63 -15.66 -27.86
N ASP A 491 -29.67 -16.51 -27.87
CA ASP A 491 -30.76 -16.44 -28.86
C ASP A 491 -31.66 -15.20 -28.66
N GLN A 492 -31.73 -14.68 -27.43
CA GLN A 492 -32.55 -13.51 -27.10
C GLN A 492 -31.76 -12.20 -27.15
N LEU A 493 -30.51 -12.23 -26.71
CA LEU A 493 -29.60 -11.10 -26.69
C LEU A 493 -28.19 -11.55 -27.01
N ASP A 494 -27.62 -10.98 -28.07
CA ASP A 494 -26.23 -11.28 -28.50
C ASP A 494 -25.22 -11.09 -27.35
N ARG A 495 -24.22 -11.95 -27.30
CA ARG A 495 -23.20 -12.00 -26.25
C ARG A 495 -22.43 -10.68 -26.08
N ASN A 496 -22.24 -9.91 -27.14
CA ASN A 496 -21.56 -8.61 -27.06
C ASN A 496 -22.43 -7.60 -26.29
N TRP A 497 -23.74 -7.61 -26.54
CA TRP A 497 -24.66 -6.77 -25.77
C TRP A 497 -24.74 -7.20 -24.31
N GLN A 498 -24.74 -8.49 -24.02
CA GLN A 498 -24.70 -8.97 -22.63
C GLN A 498 -23.43 -8.46 -21.91
N ARG A 499 -22.26 -8.58 -22.52
CA ARG A 499 -21.01 -8.07 -21.96
C ARG A 499 -21.05 -6.56 -21.74
N LEU A 500 -21.58 -5.82 -22.69
CA LEU A 500 -21.71 -4.36 -22.60
C LEU A 500 -22.62 -3.95 -21.45
N ILE A 501 -23.73 -4.65 -21.23
CA ILE A 501 -24.63 -4.39 -20.08
C ILE A 501 -23.89 -4.66 -18.76
N LEU A 502 -23.14 -5.75 -18.64
CA LEU A 502 -22.34 -6.03 -17.45
C LEU A 502 -21.28 -4.93 -17.21
N THR A 503 -20.58 -4.50 -18.25
CA THR A 503 -19.66 -3.36 -18.17
C THR A 503 -20.38 -2.09 -17.67
N HIS A 504 -21.58 -1.81 -18.15
CA HIS A 504 -22.35 -0.64 -17.68
C HIS A 504 -22.84 -0.77 -16.24
N LEU A 505 -22.99 -1.98 -15.71
CA LEU A 505 -23.25 -2.19 -14.29
C LEU A 505 -21.99 -1.95 -13.44
N GLU A 506 -20.82 -2.29 -13.95
CA GLU A 506 -19.54 -2.15 -13.25
C GLU A 506 -18.97 -0.72 -13.32
N GLU A 507 -19.21 0.03 -14.41
CA GLU A 507 -18.59 1.34 -14.68
C GLU A 507 -19.07 2.47 -13.76
N LYS A 508 -20.15 2.26 -12.98
CA LYS A 508 -20.80 3.31 -12.21
C LYS A 508 -21.20 2.84 -10.82
N GLU A 509 -20.95 3.67 -9.84
CA GLU A 509 -21.55 3.53 -8.53
C GLU A 509 -23.07 3.76 -8.60
N HIS A 510 -23.85 2.75 -8.20
CA HIS A 510 -25.31 2.83 -8.20
C HIS A 510 -25.81 3.31 -6.85
N LEU A 511 -26.63 4.36 -6.87
CA LEU A 511 -27.21 4.96 -5.67
C LEU A 511 -28.57 4.36 -5.34
N GLY A 512 -28.79 4.10 -4.08
CA GLY A 512 -30.05 3.66 -3.52
C GLY A 512 -31.16 4.70 -3.62
N VAL A 513 -32.32 4.38 -3.08
CA VAL A 513 -33.56 5.21 -3.20
C VAL A 513 -34.04 5.74 -1.88
N LEU A 514 -33.50 5.33 -0.73
CA LEU A 514 -33.87 5.84 0.59
C LEU A 514 -33.13 7.15 0.90
N THR A 515 -31.81 7.10 0.90
CA THR A 515 -30.95 8.22 1.27
C THR A 515 -30.09 8.69 0.10
N GLY A 516 -30.08 7.93 -1.01
CA GLY A 516 -29.16 8.15 -2.11
C GLY A 516 -27.73 7.64 -1.83
N SER A 517 -27.59 6.82 -0.80
CA SER A 517 -26.31 6.17 -0.47
C SER A 517 -25.98 5.05 -1.47
N PRO A 518 -24.71 4.70 -1.67
CA PRO A 518 -24.30 3.61 -2.54
C PRO A 518 -24.96 2.29 -2.17
N ILE A 519 -25.38 1.50 -3.17
CA ILE A 519 -25.88 0.15 -2.92
C ILE A 519 -24.74 -0.84 -2.74
N THR A 520 -24.94 -1.87 -1.92
CA THR A 520 -23.96 -2.94 -1.64
C THR A 520 -24.67 -4.25 -1.27
N ASP A 521 -23.91 -5.34 -1.19
CA ASP A 521 -24.37 -6.66 -0.75
C ASP A 521 -25.57 -7.15 -1.57
N MET A 522 -25.41 -7.11 -2.89
CA MET A 522 -26.43 -7.51 -3.85
C MET A 522 -25.83 -8.28 -5.02
N GLN A 523 -26.61 -9.22 -5.54
CA GLN A 523 -26.37 -9.85 -6.83
C GLN A 523 -27.31 -9.24 -7.87
N ILE A 524 -26.76 -8.83 -9.00
CA ILE A 524 -27.52 -8.29 -10.13
C ILE A 524 -27.33 -9.19 -11.33
N THR A 525 -28.38 -9.89 -11.72
CA THR A 525 -28.36 -10.87 -12.82
C THR A 525 -29.12 -10.33 -14.02
N LEU A 526 -28.49 -10.26 -15.18
CA LEU A 526 -29.15 -9.97 -16.45
C LEU A 526 -30.02 -11.16 -16.85
N LEU A 527 -31.35 -11.01 -16.83
CA LEU A 527 -32.32 -12.04 -17.21
C LEU A 527 -32.54 -12.08 -18.72
N THR A 528 -32.76 -10.93 -19.34
CA THR A 528 -33.00 -10.79 -20.76
C THR A 528 -32.84 -9.33 -21.18
N GLY A 529 -32.81 -9.09 -22.50
CA GLY A 529 -32.80 -7.77 -23.09
C GLY A 529 -33.23 -7.82 -24.56
N ARG A 530 -33.52 -6.65 -25.10
CA ARG A 530 -33.88 -6.51 -26.52
C ARG A 530 -33.12 -5.40 -27.17
N ALA A 531 -32.58 -5.71 -28.35
CA ALA A 531 -31.96 -4.77 -29.29
C ALA A 531 -32.75 -4.72 -30.58
N HIS A 532 -32.74 -3.56 -31.24
CA HIS A 532 -33.28 -3.41 -32.60
C HIS A 532 -32.14 -3.30 -33.58
N GLN A 533 -32.13 -4.15 -34.63
CA GLN A 533 -31.02 -4.30 -35.59
C GLN A 533 -30.52 -2.98 -36.23
N LYS A 534 -31.39 -1.96 -36.36
CA LYS A 534 -31.07 -0.69 -37.01
C LYS A 534 -31.06 0.51 -36.04
N HIS A 535 -31.48 0.34 -34.81
CA HIS A 535 -31.78 1.43 -33.89
C HIS A 535 -31.19 1.24 -32.50
N THR A 536 -30.29 0.28 -32.32
CA THR A 536 -29.61 0.08 -31.01
C THR A 536 -28.15 0.44 -31.14
N GLU A 537 -27.70 1.36 -30.32
CA GLU A 537 -26.30 1.74 -30.13
C GLU A 537 -25.87 1.39 -28.69
N GLY A 538 -24.54 1.31 -28.45
CA GLY A 538 -24.02 0.96 -27.14
C GLY A 538 -24.52 1.87 -26.00
N GLY A 539 -24.62 3.16 -26.27
CA GLY A 539 -25.15 4.15 -25.33
C GLY A 539 -26.61 3.94 -24.92
N ASP A 540 -27.41 3.25 -25.74
CA ASP A 540 -28.82 2.97 -25.44
C ASP A 540 -28.93 1.93 -24.33
N PHE A 541 -28.08 0.90 -24.39
CA PHE A 541 -28.01 -0.10 -23.34
C PHE A 541 -27.50 0.51 -22.01
N ARG A 542 -26.57 1.47 -22.06
CA ARG A 542 -26.17 2.21 -20.85
C ARG A 542 -27.38 2.85 -20.16
N GLN A 543 -28.20 3.57 -20.92
CA GLN A 543 -29.39 4.22 -20.37
C GLN A 543 -30.45 3.22 -19.88
N ALA A 544 -30.68 2.15 -20.65
CA ALA A 544 -31.62 1.10 -20.26
C ALA A 544 -31.16 0.37 -18.98
N THR A 545 -29.88 0.04 -18.86
CA THR A 545 -29.29 -0.60 -17.67
C THR A 545 -29.47 0.25 -16.42
N TYR A 546 -29.11 1.54 -16.46
CA TYR A 546 -29.28 2.43 -15.31
C TYR A 546 -30.75 2.61 -14.91
N ARG A 547 -31.65 2.63 -15.88
CA ARG A 547 -33.10 2.68 -15.62
C ARG A 547 -33.59 1.37 -14.99
N ALA A 548 -33.09 0.22 -15.42
CA ALA A 548 -33.43 -1.08 -14.86
C ALA A 548 -33.03 -1.18 -13.38
N VAL A 549 -31.79 -0.82 -13.03
CA VAL A 549 -31.33 -0.78 -11.64
C VAL A 549 -32.21 0.14 -10.80
N ARG A 550 -32.39 1.39 -11.25
CA ARG A 550 -33.19 2.36 -10.49
C ARG A 550 -34.65 1.96 -10.34
N GLN A 551 -35.26 1.35 -11.35
CA GLN A 551 -36.64 0.88 -11.30
C GLN A 551 -36.78 -0.30 -10.37
N GLY A 552 -35.84 -1.25 -10.37
CA GLY A 552 -35.76 -2.38 -9.43
C GLY A 552 -35.67 -1.87 -7.98
N LEU A 553 -34.71 -0.98 -7.70
CA LEU A 553 -34.54 -0.40 -6.36
C LEU A 553 -35.77 0.34 -5.86
N LYS A 554 -36.51 1.04 -6.74
CA LYS A 554 -37.78 1.70 -6.36
C LYS A 554 -38.90 0.73 -6.03
N LYS A 555 -38.90 -0.48 -6.54
CA LYS A 555 -39.88 -1.54 -6.22
C LYS A 555 -39.47 -2.35 -5.01
N ALA A 556 -38.15 -2.42 -4.74
CA ALA A 556 -37.59 -3.24 -3.67
C ALA A 556 -37.96 -2.71 -2.27
N GLN A 557 -37.99 -3.61 -1.31
CA GLN A 557 -37.90 -3.27 0.10
C GLN A 557 -36.45 -2.98 0.43
N THR A 558 -36.08 -1.70 0.43
CA THR A 558 -34.70 -1.25 0.66
C THR A 558 -34.38 -1.23 2.16
N VAL A 559 -33.15 -1.58 2.50
CA VAL A 559 -32.60 -1.60 3.87
C VAL A 559 -31.38 -0.67 3.91
N LEU A 560 -31.36 0.22 4.91
CA LEU A 560 -30.21 1.08 5.19
C LEU A 560 -29.18 0.32 6.01
N LEU A 561 -27.91 0.44 5.65
CA LEU A 561 -26.78 -0.19 6.31
C LEU A 561 -25.88 0.87 6.93
N GLU A 562 -25.50 0.65 8.17
CA GLU A 562 -24.50 1.42 8.90
C GLU A 562 -23.14 0.68 8.87
N PRO A 563 -22.01 1.38 8.87
CA PRO A 563 -20.70 0.75 9.05
C PRO A 563 -20.54 0.30 10.51
N TYR A 564 -20.04 -0.93 10.70
CA TYR A 564 -19.68 -1.47 12.02
C TYR A 564 -18.24 -1.94 12.00
N TYR A 565 -17.49 -1.58 13.03
CA TYR A 565 -16.14 -2.08 13.26
C TYR A 565 -16.14 -3.08 14.40
N SER A 566 -15.41 -4.16 14.22
CA SER A 566 -15.04 -5.03 15.32
C SER A 566 -13.83 -4.41 16.03
N PHE A 567 -13.93 -4.11 17.32
CA PHE A 567 -12.83 -3.61 18.11
C PHE A 567 -12.55 -4.53 19.31
N ARG A 568 -11.30 -4.56 19.75
CA ARG A 568 -10.86 -5.29 20.92
C ARG A 568 -10.30 -4.31 21.94
N LEU A 569 -10.99 -4.15 23.08
CA LEU A 569 -10.44 -3.45 24.23
C LEU A 569 -9.49 -4.40 24.96
N GLY A 570 -8.22 -4.02 25.05
CA GLY A 570 -7.28 -4.62 25.98
C GLY A 570 -7.29 -3.79 27.26
N GLY A 571 -7.78 -4.33 28.37
CA GLY A 571 -7.53 -3.74 29.69
C GLY A 571 -6.15 -4.18 30.19
N GLU A 572 -5.47 -3.31 30.96
CA GLU A 572 -4.26 -3.61 31.71
C GLU A 572 -4.48 -4.73 32.71
#